data_d23a2175bb8cf4c05ec492a4fbbb4445
#
_entry.id   d23a2175bb8cf4c05ec492a4fbbb4445
#
_cell.length_a   1.000
_cell.length_b   1.000
_cell.length_c   1.000
_cell.angle_alpha   90.00
_cell.angle_beta   90.00
_cell.angle_gamma   90.00
#
_symmetry.space_group_name_H-M   'P 1'
#
loop_
_entity.id
_entity.type
_entity.pdbx_description
1 polymer ?
#
loop_
_entity_poly.entity_id
_entity_poly.type
_entity_poly.pdbx_seq_one_letter_code
_entity_poly.pdbx_strand_id
1 'polypeptide(L)'
;MLDMSDEVEVIKDSSSGSGNTLDTVGDSELDLDTVGRPSKLTDDTVRKLNQGLKLGLSQKKAANFAGISETTFYRWQREFKRIDSDCHGNSDLIKNADDLNLWEFWQSLKKSRIEGELAHVANITEAANNGVWQASAWFLERSNPQDWGRDKRELEEQSEGKTIEFSIKYSE
;
A
#
# COMPACT_ATOMS: atom_id res chain seq x y z
N MET A 1 -27.38 17.02 -48.77
CA MET A 1 -28.25 18.22 -48.75
C MET A 1 -28.17 18.71 -47.32
N LEU A 2 -27.48 19.61 -47.07
CA LEU A 2 -26.95 20.96 -47.01
C LEU A 2 -25.84 20.90 -45.94
N ASP A 3 -24.61 21.10 -46.14
CA ASP A 3 -23.74 22.20 -46.61
C ASP A 3 -23.97 23.50 -45.85
N MET A 4 -22.91 24.02 -45.34
CA MET A 4 -22.44 25.40 -45.14
C MET A 4 -21.51 25.42 -43.90
N SER A 5 -20.18 25.45 -44.02
CA SER A 5 -19.27 26.51 -44.51
C SER A 5 -19.36 27.80 -43.70
N ASP A 6 -18.16 28.19 -43.23
CA ASP A 6 -17.61 29.53 -42.99
C ASP A 6 -18.12 30.29 -41.74
N GLU A 7 -17.30 30.91 -40.97
CA GLU A 7 -16.35 31.99 -41.28
C GLU A 7 -15.30 32.20 -40.17
N VAL A 8 -14.11 32.45 -40.64
CA VAL A 8 -12.96 32.97 -39.88
C VAL A 8 -13.06 34.49 -39.90
N GLU A 9 -13.05 35.13 -38.75
CA GLU A 9 -12.87 36.57 -38.68
C GLU A 9 -11.56 36.90 -37.92
N VAL A 10 -10.59 37.33 -38.72
CA VAL A 10 -9.34 37.95 -38.36
C VAL A 10 -9.57 39.45 -38.26
N ILE A 11 -9.35 40.04 -37.09
CA ILE A 11 -9.21 41.51 -37.01
C ILE A 11 -7.80 41.81 -36.47
N LYS A 12 -7.07 42.52 -37.35
CA LYS A 12 -5.78 43.18 -37.13
C LYS A 12 -5.94 44.61 -36.63
N ASP A 13 -4.95 45.00 -35.81
CA ASP A 13 -4.30 46.32 -35.69
C ASP A 13 -5.14 47.52 -35.18
N SER A 14 -4.68 48.34 -34.29
CA SER A 14 -3.39 49.03 -34.19
C SER A 14 -3.40 50.08 -33.08
N SER A 15 -2.21 50.32 -32.54
CA SER A 15 -1.59 51.57 -32.15
C SER A 15 -1.92 52.29 -30.84
N SER A 16 -0.84 52.32 -30.04
CA SER A 16 -0.20 53.48 -29.38
C SER A 16 -0.98 54.35 -28.38
N GLY A 17 -0.44 54.40 -27.17
CA GLY A 17 -0.78 55.41 -26.16
C GLY A 17 0.08 55.30 -24.92
N SER A 18 1.13 56.08 -24.87
CA SER A 18 2.01 56.35 -23.74
C SER A 18 1.24 56.80 -22.49
N GLY A 19 1.60 56.28 -21.31
CA GLY A 19 1.08 56.76 -20.05
C GLY A 19 1.78 56.10 -18.87
N ASN A 20 2.85 56.71 -18.44
CA ASN A 20 3.68 56.41 -17.28
C ASN A 20 2.92 56.70 -15.99
N THR A 21 2.62 55.72 -15.14
CA THR A 21 2.45 55.90 -13.72
C THR A 21 2.98 54.68 -12.98
N LEU A 22 4.06 54.90 -12.28
CA LEU A 22 4.63 54.06 -11.24
C LEU A 22 3.62 53.92 -10.09
N ASP A 23 2.95 52.81 -10.01
CA ASP A 23 2.38 52.32 -8.75
C ASP A 23 3.15 51.07 -8.34
N THR A 24 3.95 51.26 -7.32
CA THR A 24 4.60 50.27 -6.49
C THR A 24 3.52 49.36 -5.89
N VAL A 25 3.19 48.30 -6.59
CA VAL A 25 2.50 47.16 -5.95
C VAL A 25 3.60 46.27 -5.38
N GLY A 26 3.57 46.17 -4.04
CA GLY A 26 4.53 45.42 -3.28
C GLY A 26 4.80 44.04 -3.85
N ASP A 27 6.06 43.77 -4.09
CA ASP A 27 6.61 42.42 -4.24
C ASP A 27 6.22 41.62 -2.98
N SER A 28 5.10 40.97 -3.02
CA SER A 28 4.92 39.78 -2.22
C SER A 28 5.87 38.74 -2.82
N GLU A 29 7.11 38.76 -2.33
CA GLU A 29 8.03 37.65 -2.41
C GLU A 29 7.23 36.39 -2.04
N LEU A 30 6.81 35.65 -3.07
CA LEU A 30 6.32 34.29 -2.91
C LEU A 30 7.53 33.54 -2.35
N ASP A 31 7.47 33.29 -1.06
CA ASP A 31 8.46 32.52 -0.31
C ASP A 31 8.50 31.10 -0.91
N LEU A 32 9.31 30.93 -1.97
CA LEU A 32 9.53 29.66 -2.68
C LEU A 32 10.40 28.69 -1.89
N ASP A 33 10.87 29.08 -0.71
CA ASP A 33 11.83 28.29 0.08
C ASP A 33 11.18 27.29 1.07
N THR A 34 9.84 27.21 1.14
CA THR A 34 9.15 26.29 2.05
C THR A 34 8.50 25.10 1.36
N VAL A 35 8.72 24.88 0.06
CA VAL A 35 8.25 23.64 -0.58
C VAL A 35 9.22 22.52 -0.23
N GLY A 36 9.03 21.93 0.93
CA GLY A 36 9.71 20.70 1.32
C GLY A 36 9.48 19.61 0.27
N ARG A 37 10.40 18.63 0.20
CA ARG A 37 10.27 17.51 -0.70
C ARG A 37 8.85 16.93 -0.64
N PRO A 38 8.12 16.78 -1.77
CA PRO A 38 6.75 16.28 -1.78
C PRO A 38 6.58 15.03 -0.93
N SER A 39 5.54 14.98 -0.11
CA SER A 39 5.24 13.81 0.70
C SER A 39 5.05 12.60 -0.22
N LYS A 40 5.67 11.48 0.14
CA LYS A 40 5.45 10.20 -0.58
C LYS A 40 4.10 9.56 -0.24
N LEU A 41 3.39 10.10 0.74
CA LEU A 41 2.05 9.68 1.12
C LEU A 41 1.04 10.35 0.18
N THR A 42 0.88 9.80 -1.01
CA THR A 42 -0.08 10.25 -2.02
C THR A 42 -1.22 9.26 -2.14
N ASP A 43 -2.37 9.68 -2.67
CA ASP A 43 -3.53 8.81 -2.88
C ASP A 43 -3.18 7.58 -3.74
N ASP A 44 -2.33 7.74 -4.76
CA ASP A 44 -1.87 6.63 -5.59
C ASP A 44 -1.05 5.61 -4.76
N THR A 45 -0.17 6.09 -3.90
CA THR A 45 0.61 5.27 -2.99
C THR A 45 -0.28 4.52 -2.01
N VAL A 46 -1.25 5.21 -1.40
CA VAL A 46 -2.24 4.63 -0.48
C VAL A 46 -3.05 3.54 -1.20
N ARG A 47 -3.53 3.85 -2.40
CA ARG A 47 -4.31 2.90 -3.23
C ARG A 47 -3.52 1.63 -3.55
N LYS A 48 -2.26 1.76 -3.99
CA LYS A 48 -1.39 0.62 -4.31
C LYS A 48 -1.06 -0.22 -3.09
N LEU A 49 -0.76 0.41 -1.96
CA LEU A 49 -0.53 -0.29 -0.69
C LEU A 49 -1.75 -1.12 -0.27
N ASN A 50 -2.93 -0.49 -0.26
CA ASN A 50 -4.17 -1.16 0.08
C ASN A 50 -4.48 -2.32 -0.88
N GLN A 51 -4.28 -2.12 -2.18
CA GLN A 51 -4.45 -3.18 -3.19
C GLN A 51 -3.50 -4.36 -2.94
N GLY A 52 -2.22 -4.09 -2.68
CA GLY A 52 -1.25 -5.14 -2.39
C GLY A 52 -1.61 -5.95 -1.15
N LEU A 53 -2.06 -5.27 -0.08
CA LEU A 53 -2.46 -5.93 1.16
C LEU A 53 -3.75 -6.76 0.99
N LYS A 54 -4.73 -6.28 0.23
CA LYS A 54 -5.94 -7.05 -0.12
C LYS A 54 -5.65 -8.32 -0.91
N LEU A 55 -4.58 -8.30 -1.72
CA LEU A 55 -4.10 -9.49 -2.44
C LEU A 55 -3.22 -10.42 -1.59
N GLY A 56 -3.05 -10.13 -0.29
CA GLY A 56 -2.29 -10.96 0.62
C GLY A 56 -0.78 -10.73 0.59
N LEU A 57 -0.29 -9.65 -0.03
CA LEU A 57 1.12 -9.31 0.04
C LEU A 57 1.52 -8.93 1.47
N SER A 58 2.73 -9.31 1.88
CA SER A 58 3.30 -8.78 3.12
C SER A 58 3.50 -7.25 3.04
N GLN A 59 3.48 -6.56 4.17
CA GLN A 59 3.68 -5.11 4.25
C GLN A 59 4.91 -4.62 3.48
N LYS A 60 6.03 -5.35 3.60
CA LYS A 60 7.27 -5.08 2.86
C LYS A 60 7.07 -5.15 1.34
N LYS A 61 6.42 -6.22 0.84
CA LYS A 61 6.13 -6.39 -0.59
C LYS A 61 5.13 -5.36 -1.10
N ALA A 62 4.11 -5.03 -0.30
CA ALA A 62 3.12 -3.99 -0.63
C ALA A 62 3.77 -2.60 -0.71
N ALA A 63 4.71 -2.27 0.19
CA ALA A 63 5.47 -1.03 0.14
C ALA A 63 6.32 -0.93 -1.14
N ASN A 64 7.04 -1.99 -1.48
CA ASN A 64 7.83 -2.05 -2.71
C ASN A 64 6.95 -1.93 -3.97
N PHE A 65 5.78 -2.60 -3.98
CA PHE A 65 4.79 -2.49 -5.06
C PHE A 65 4.25 -1.05 -5.22
N ALA A 66 4.08 -0.33 -4.13
CA ALA A 66 3.67 1.07 -4.13
C ALA A 66 4.82 2.06 -4.45
N GLY A 67 6.04 1.57 -4.70
CA GLY A 67 7.20 2.41 -5.00
C GLY A 67 7.80 3.11 -3.78
N ILE A 68 7.55 2.58 -2.57
CA ILE A 68 8.04 3.14 -1.32
C ILE A 68 9.15 2.25 -0.75
N SER A 69 10.25 2.89 -0.31
CA SER A 69 11.30 2.15 0.40
C SER A 69 10.80 1.63 1.76
N GLU A 70 11.30 0.48 2.17
CA GLU A 70 11.03 -0.10 3.48
C GLU A 70 11.30 0.88 4.62
N THR A 71 12.40 1.64 4.53
CA THR A 71 12.77 2.65 5.52
C THR A 71 11.69 3.70 5.67
N THR A 72 11.11 4.19 4.56
CA THR A 72 10.00 5.16 4.57
C THR A 72 8.76 4.55 5.20
N PHE A 73 8.40 3.33 4.81
CA PHE A 73 7.25 2.62 5.35
C PHE A 73 7.35 2.42 6.87
N TYR A 74 8.51 1.92 7.36
CA TYR A 74 8.69 1.70 8.80
C TYR A 74 8.81 3.02 9.60
N ARG A 75 9.25 4.12 8.98
CA ARG A 75 9.20 5.45 9.60
C ARG A 75 7.74 5.86 9.81
N TRP A 76 6.87 5.72 8.81
CA TRP A 76 5.44 6.00 8.95
C TRP A 76 4.77 5.11 10.00
N GLN A 77 5.14 3.84 10.07
CA GLN A 77 4.63 2.92 11.09
C GLN A 77 4.98 3.38 12.50
N ARG A 78 6.21 3.85 12.69
CA ARG A 78 6.67 4.35 14.00
C ARG A 78 5.91 5.61 14.40
N GLU A 79 5.73 6.52 13.45
CA GLU A 79 5.00 7.77 13.67
C GLU A 79 3.52 7.50 13.96
N PHE A 80 2.90 6.61 13.21
CA PHE A 80 1.54 6.16 13.50
C PHE A 80 1.41 5.60 14.93
N LYS A 81 2.35 4.76 15.37
CA LYS A 81 2.30 4.18 16.73
C LYS A 81 2.37 5.27 17.81
N ARG A 82 3.15 6.33 17.57
CA ARG A 82 3.22 7.49 18.47
C ARG A 82 1.85 8.17 18.53
N ILE A 83 1.28 8.52 17.38
CA ILE A 83 -0.02 9.19 17.29
C ILE A 83 -1.13 8.33 17.91
N ASP A 84 -1.18 7.04 17.61
CA ASP A 84 -2.19 6.10 18.13
C ASP A 84 -2.11 5.97 19.66
N SER A 85 -0.89 5.99 20.22
CA SER A 85 -0.67 6.02 21.66
C SER A 85 -1.16 7.32 22.30
N ASP A 86 -0.87 8.48 21.67
CA ASP A 86 -1.23 9.78 22.19
C ASP A 86 -2.75 10.05 22.14
N CYS A 87 -3.43 9.55 21.11
CA CYS A 87 -4.87 9.68 20.93
C CYS A 87 -5.70 8.53 21.54
N HIS A 88 -5.05 7.51 22.11
CA HIS A 88 -5.72 6.32 22.66
C HIS A 88 -6.74 5.67 21.70
N GLY A 89 -6.44 5.71 20.40
CA GLY A 89 -7.31 5.17 19.34
C GLY A 89 -8.51 6.07 18.99
N ASN A 90 -8.61 7.28 19.55
CA ASN A 90 -9.69 8.24 19.25
C ASN A 90 -9.18 9.36 18.33
N SER A 91 -9.63 9.37 17.07
CA SER A 91 -9.26 10.37 16.06
C SER A 91 -9.61 11.80 16.44
N ASP A 92 -10.67 12.01 17.24
CA ASP A 92 -11.12 13.36 17.66
C ASP A 92 -10.08 14.09 18.51
N LEU A 93 -9.13 13.36 19.10
CA LEU A 93 -8.04 13.91 19.88
C LEU A 93 -6.85 14.37 19.02
N ILE A 94 -6.82 14.02 17.73
CA ILE A 94 -5.75 14.37 16.81
C ILE A 94 -6.01 15.78 16.25
N LYS A 95 -5.21 16.75 16.67
CA LYS A 95 -5.39 18.16 16.26
C LYS A 95 -4.63 18.54 14.99
N ASN A 96 -3.58 17.79 14.66
CA ASN A 96 -2.73 18.05 13.51
C ASN A 96 -3.28 17.30 12.29
N ALA A 97 -3.48 18.01 11.17
CA ALA A 97 -4.03 17.44 9.95
C ALA A 97 -3.11 16.36 9.33
N ASP A 98 -1.78 16.53 9.39
CA ASP A 98 -0.83 15.55 8.88
C ASP A 98 -0.83 14.27 9.72
N ASP A 99 -0.94 14.41 11.04
CA ASP A 99 -1.06 13.29 11.97
C ASP A 99 -2.39 12.54 11.73
N LEU A 100 -3.49 13.25 11.49
CA LEU A 100 -4.79 12.66 11.18
C LEU A 100 -4.73 11.88 9.86
N ASN A 101 -4.18 12.48 8.80
CA ASN A 101 -4.00 11.83 7.51
C ASN A 101 -3.15 10.54 7.63
N LEU A 102 -2.08 10.57 8.41
CA LEU A 102 -1.24 9.39 8.63
C LEU A 102 -1.97 8.32 9.45
N TRP A 103 -2.77 8.72 10.44
CA TRP A 103 -3.56 7.81 11.25
C TRP A 103 -4.66 7.14 10.42
N GLU A 104 -5.43 7.88 9.63
CA GLU A 104 -6.46 7.36 8.72
C GLU A 104 -5.87 6.42 7.66
N PHE A 105 -4.75 6.82 7.06
CA PHE A 105 -4.01 5.96 6.15
C PHE A 105 -3.68 4.63 6.80
N TRP A 106 -3.14 4.63 8.02
CA TRP A 106 -2.77 3.40 8.69
C TRP A 106 -3.98 2.53 9.06
N GLN A 107 -5.10 3.13 9.43
CA GLN A 107 -6.35 2.41 9.65
C GLN A 107 -6.85 1.75 8.35
N SER A 108 -6.72 2.43 7.22
CA SER A 108 -7.06 1.87 5.91
C SER A 108 -6.20 0.65 5.56
N LEU A 109 -4.90 0.66 5.89
CA LEU A 109 -4.01 -0.48 5.70
C LEU A 109 -4.40 -1.67 6.58
N LYS A 110 -4.70 -1.43 7.87
CA LYS A 110 -5.19 -2.48 8.78
C LYS A 110 -6.45 -3.14 8.22
N LYS A 111 -7.42 -2.33 7.78
CA LYS A 111 -8.67 -2.80 7.19
C LYS A 111 -8.42 -3.63 5.92
N SER A 112 -7.60 -3.14 4.99
CA SER A 112 -7.29 -3.82 3.73
C SER A 112 -6.61 -5.17 3.95
N ARG A 113 -5.76 -5.29 4.97
CA ARG A 113 -5.14 -6.56 5.34
C ARG A 113 -6.17 -7.57 5.82
N ILE A 114 -7.09 -7.15 6.72
CA ILE A 114 -8.15 -8.01 7.23
C ILE A 114 -9.09 -8.44 6.10
N GLU A 115 -9.45 -7.53 5.19
CA GLU A 115 -10.28 -7.84 4.01
C GLU A 115 -9.61 -8.89 3.10
N GLY A 116 -8.29 -8.80 2.92
CA GLY A 116 -7.52 -9.81 2.16
C GLY A 116 -7.51 -11.16 2.85
N GLU A 117 -7.25 -11.20 4.15
CA GLU A 117 -7.29 -12.44 4.95
C GLU A 117 -8.69 -13.07 4.91
N LEU A 118 -9.74 -12.26 5.04
CA LEU A 118 -11.13 -12.73 4.98
C LEU A 118 -11.47 -13.34 3.61
N ALA A 119 -11.03 -12.74 2.52
CA ALA A 119 -11.25 -13.27 1.17
C ALA A 119 -10.60 -14.65 1.00
N HIS A 120 -9.39 -14.85 1.50
CA HIS A 120 -8.72 -16.15 1.45
C HIS A 120 -9.40 -17.19 2.33
N VAL A 121 -9.84 -16.82 3.54
CA VAL A 121 -10.61 -17.71 4.43
C VAL A 121 -11.93 -18.11 3.77
N ALA A 122 -12.64 -17.17 3.14
CA ALA A 122 -13.88 -17.46 2.42
C ALA A 122 -13.67 -18.48 1.29
N ASN A 123 -12.61 -18.33 0.49
CA ASN A 123 -12.27 -19.29 -0.58
C ASN A 123 -11.97 -20.69 -0.04
N ILE A 124 -11.25 -20.79 1.09
CA ILE A 124 -10.94 -22.07 1.74
C ILE A 124 -12.24 -22.71 2.25
N THR A 125 -13.11 -21.90 2.87
CA THR A 125 -14.41 -22.36 3.39
C THR A 125 -15.33 -22.85 2.26
N GLU A 126 -15.37 -22.11 1.15
CA GLU A 126 -16.15 -22.53 -0.04
C GLU A 126 -15.62 -23.85 -0.62
N ALA A 127 -14.31 -23.98 -0.77
CA ALA A 127 -13.71 -25.24 -1.23
C ALA A 127 -14.04 -26.41 -0.29
N ALA A 128 -14.01 -26.20 1.02
CA ALA A 128 -14.36 -27.20 2.00
C ALA A 128 -15.85 -27.63 1.89
N ASN A 129 -16.74 -26.65 1.73
CA ASN A 129 -18.18 -26.90 1.53
C ASN A 129 -18.48 -27.65 0.23
N ASN A 130 -17.65 -27.48 -0.79
CA ASN A 130 -17.72 -28.19 -2.07
C ASN A 130 -17.06 -29.60 -2.03
N GLY A 131 -16.73 -30.10 -0.84
CA GLY A 131 -16.22 -31.47 -0.64
C GLY A 131 -14.70 -31.60 -0.73
N VAL A 132 -13.95 -30.52 -0.85
CA VAL A 132 -12.48 -30.54 -0.79
C VAL A 132 -12.03 -30.58 0.67
N TRP A 133 -12.04 -31.79 1.27
CA TRP A 133 -11.72 -31.96 2.69
C TRP A 133 -10.32 -31.46 3.07
N GLN A 134 -9.38 -31.46 2.12
CA GLN A 134 -8.03 -30.95 2.31
C GLN A 134 -8.02 -29.45 2.70
N ALA A 135 -8.99 -28.67 2.20
CA ALA A 135 -9.13 -27.26 2.57
C ALA A 135 -9.49 -27.11 4.05
N SER A 136 -10.40 -27.92 4.56
CA SER A 136 -10.74 -27.97 6.00
C SER A 136 -9.56 -28.43 6.84
N ALA A 137 -8.89 -29.50 6.43
CA ALA A 137 -7.73 -30.04 7.14
C ALA A 137 -6.59 -29.00 7.22
N TRP A 138 -6.28 -28.34 6.10
CA TRP A 138 -5.27 -27.28 6.03
C TRP A 138 -5.63 -26.09 6.95
N PHE A 139 -6.90 -25.68 6.94
CA PHE A 139 -7.36 -24.58 7.79
C PHE A 139 -7.22 -24.92 9.28
N LEU A 140 -7.65 -26.12 9.70
CA LEU A 140 -7.53 -26.58 11.09
C LEU A 140 -6.08 -26.68 11.55
N GLU A 141 -5.22 -27.26 10.70
CA GLU A 141 -3.77 -27.40 10.97
C GLU A 141 -3.10 -26.03 11.20
N ARG A 142 -3.53 -24.98 10.48
CA ARG A 142 -2.96 -23.63 10.57
C ARG A 142 -3.58 -22.77 11.66
N SER A 143 -4.88 -22.92 11.90
CA SER A 143 -5.61 -22.11 12.88
C SER A 143 -5.39 -22.61 14.30
N ASN A 144 -5.31 -23.92 14.48
CA ASN A 144 -5.15 -24.57 15.79
C ASN A 144 -4.04 -25.63 15.73
N PRO A 145 -2.78 -25.21 15.56
CA PRO A 145 -1.67 -26.15 15.39
C PRO A 145 -1.39 -27.03 16.62
N GLN A 146 -1.90 -26.65 17.79
CA GLN A 146 -1.76 -27.44 19.02
C GLN A 146 -2.66 -28.67 19.00
N ASP A 147 -3.85 -28.55 18.39
CA ASP A 147 -4.84 -29.62 18.35
C ASP A 147 -4.75 -30.46 17.06
N TRP A 148 -4.39 -29.81 15.94
CA TRP A 148 -4.45 -30.37 14.60
C TRP A 148 -3.14 -30.28 13.82
N GLY A 149 -2.09 -29.69 14.42
CA GLY A 149 -0.78 -29.59 13.77
C GLY A 149 -0.14 -30.96 13.61
N ARG A 150 0.64 -31.13 12.54
CA ARG A 150 1.47 -32.32 12.38
C ARG A 150 2.52 -32.37 13.47
N ASP A 151 2.69 -33.54 14.06
CA ASP A 151 3.72 -33.75 15.09
C ASP A 151 5.10 -33.50 14.44
N LYS A 152 5.92 -32.66 15.10
CA LYS A 152 7.28 -32.35 14.59
C LYS A 152 8.12 -33.60 14.41
N ARG A 153 7.90 -34.63 15.24
CA ARG A 153 8.59 -35.93 15.13
C ARG A 153 8.32 -36.63 13.81
N GLU A 154 7.05 -36.61 13.31
CA GLU A 154 6.73 -37.20 12.02
C GLU A 154 7.41 -36.47 10.83
N LEU A 155 7.63 -35.15 10.97
CA LEU A 155 8.33 -34.37 9.97
C LEU A 155 9.85 -34.61 9.99
N GLU A 156 10.43 -34.84 11.16
CA GLU A 156 11.83 -35.17 11.33
C GLU A 156 12.13 -36.59 10.81
N GLU A 157 11.30 -37.58 11.12
CA GLU A 157 11.42 -38.95 10.59
C GLU A 157 11.29 -39.00 9.06
N GLN A 158 10.40 -38.18 8.44
CA GLN A 158 10.31 -38.08 6.99
C GLN A 158 11.51 -37.37 6.35
N SER A 159 12.23 -36.53 7.09
CA SER A 159 13.43 -35.84 6.62
C SER A 159 14.69 -36.71 6.77
N GLU A 160 14.78 -37.50 7.84
CA GLU A 160 15.92 -38.39 8.07
C GLU A 160 15.97 -39.59 7.13
N GLY A 161 14.81 -40.01 6.58
CA GLY A 161 14.73 -41.10 5.60
C GLY A 161 15.29 -40.78 4.20
N LYS A 162 15.78 -39.58 3.94
CA LYS A 162 16.30 -39.16 2.64
C LYS A 162 17.81 -38.87 2.63
N THR A 163 18.58 -39.69 3.30
CA THR A 163 20.04 -39.64 3.13
C THR A 163 20.38 -40.26 1.78
N ILE A 164 20.71 -39.44 0.77
CA ILE A 164 21.21 -39.90 -0.51
C ILE A 164 22.73 -40.06 -0.38
N GLU A 165 23.19 -41.30 -0.26
CA GLU A 165 24.62 -41.61 -0.30
C GLU A 165 25.11 -41.62 -1.75
N PHE A 166 25.95 -40.66 -2.09
CA PHE A 166 26.68 -40.68 -3.37
C PHE A 166 28.02 -41.34 -3.20
N SER A 167 28.23 -42.54 -3.73
CA SER A 167 29.52 -43.18 -3.85
C SER A 167 30.14 -42.88 -5.22
N ILE A 168 31.18 -42.06 -5.28
CA ILE A 168 31.96 -41.80 -6.49
C ILE A 168 33.07 -42.88 -6.57
N LYS A 169 32.92 -43.82 -7.54
CA LYS A 169 34.02 -44.77 -7.84
C LYS A 169 34.93 -44.12 -8.88
N TYR A 170 36.15 -43.85 -8.50
CA TYR A 170 37.21 -43.51 -9.45
C TYR A 170 37.74 -44.81 -10.03
N SER A 171 37.73 -44.97 -11.37
CA SER A 171 38.47 -46.00 -12.09
C SER A 171 39.88 -45.51 -12.36
N GLU A 172 40.87 -46.28 -11.90
CA GLU A 172 42.32 -46.10 -12.22
C GLU A 172 42.56 -46.44 -13.68
#